data_911b89196ecd75902186c728f5c7682c
#
_entry.id   911b89196ecd75902186c728f5c7682c
#
_cell.length_a   1.000
_cell.length_b   1.000
_cell.length_c   1.000
_cell.angle_alpha   90.00
_cell.angle_beta   90.00
_cell.angle_gamma   90.00
#
_symmetry.space_group_name_H-M   'P 1'
#
loop_
_entity.id
_entity.type
_entity.pdbx_description
1 polymer ?
#
loop_
_entity_poly.entity_id
_entity_poly.type
_entity_poly.pdbx_seq_one_letter_code
_entity_poly.pdbx_strand_id
1 'polypeptide(L)'
;SISLHSSNNKKRSEMMPVNNAYPIEELMEACRYYIQKTNKRISFEYALAKDNNDNLEDAKELVKLLDGMLAHVNLIPINPIEQGKYTKSTNENIIKFRDYLNAKGIVATIRRELGSDINAACGQLRRQNLEKKDK
;
A
#
# COMPACT_ATOMS: atom_id res chain seq x y z
N SER A 1 -8.61 5.72 3.72
CA SER A 1 -7.61 4.90 3.08
C SER A 1 -6.64 5.77 2.29
N ILE A 2 -5.37 5.55 2.46
CA ILE A 2 -4.34 6.41 1.85
C ILE A 2 -3.35 5.55 1.09
N SER A 3 -3.09 5.92 -0.16
CA SER A 3 -2.10 5.23 -0.99
C SER A 3 -0.71 5.72 -0.61
N LEU A 4 0.05 4.89 0.06
CA LEU A 4 1.39 5.26 0.51
C LEU A 4 2.48 4.77 -0.44
N HIS A 5 2.53 3.47 -0.68
CA HIS A 5 3.38 2.77 -1.64
C HIS A 5 4.88 2.90 -1.43
N SER A 6 5.33 3.69 -0.49
CA SER A 6 6.74 3.73 -0.10
C SER A 6 6.89 4.52 1.19
N SER A 7 7.91 4.18 1.95
CA SER A 7 8.29 4.93 3.15
C SER A 7 9.42 5.91 2.86
N ASN A 8 9.78 6.06 1.60
CA ASN A 8 10.91 6.84 1.14
C ASN A 8 10.44 7.84 0.10
N ASN A 9 10.75 9.13 0.30
CA ASN A 9 10.27 10.19 -0.60
C ASN A 9 10.71 9.98 -2.04
N LYS A 10 11.96 9.57 -2.24
CA LYS A 10 12.46 9.39 -3.59
C LYS A 10 11.68 8.31 -4.33
N LYS A 11 11.52 7.15 -3.69
CA LYS A 11 10.77 6.06 -4.29
C LYS A 11 9.30 6.41 -4.46
N ARG A 12 8.74 7.10 -3.47
CA ARG A 12 7.33 7.48 -3.55
C ARG A 12 7.09 8.48 -4.68
N SER A 13 8.02 9.42 -4.87
CA SER A 13 7.89 10.38 -5.95
C SER A 13 7.95 9.70 -7.32
N GLU A 14 8.76 8.64 -7.43
CA GLU A 14 8.84 7.89 -8.68
C GLU A 14 7.55 7.13 -8.97
N MET A 15 6.93 6.59 -7.93
CA MET A 15 5.69 5.83 -8.08
C MET A 15 4.46 6.72 -8.08
N MET A 16 4.53 7.83 -7.38
CA MET A 16 3.40 8.74 -7.20
C MET A 16 3.89 10.17 -7.29
N PRO A 17 3.81 10.77 -8.46
CA PRO A 17 4.30 12.15 -8.63
C PRO A 17 3.68 13.15 -7.66
N VAL A 18 2.51 12.88 -7.12
CA VAL A 18 1.88 13.78 -6.15
C VAL A 18 2.76 14.00 -4.92
N ASN A 19 3.69 13.07 -4.64
CA ASN A 19 4.60 13.23 -3.51
C ASN A 19 5.50 14.45 -3.66
N ASN A 20 5.70 14.93 -4.87
CA ASN A 20 6.51 16.14 -5.07
C ASN A 20 5.84 17.36 -4.46
N ALA A 21 4.51 17.41 -4.48
CA ALA A 21 3.75 18.49 -3.86
C ALA A 21 3.46 18.23 -2.40
N TYR A 22 3.27 16.96 -2.04
CA TYR A 22 2.89 16.56 -0.70
C TYR A 22 3.78 15.42 -0.24
N PRO A 23 4.98 15.72 0.25
CA PRO A 23 5.92 14.70 0.66
C PRO A 23 5.44 13.92 1.89
N ILE A 24 6.10 12.80 2.14
CA ILE A 24 5.70 11.89 3.20
C ILE A 24 5.60 12.58 4.56
N GLU A 25 6.51 13.49 4.84
CA GLU A 25 6.51 14.17 6.14
C GLU A 25 5.21 14.94 6.36
N GLU A 26 4.75 15.64 5.34
CA GLU A 26 3.51 16.39 5.43
C GLU A 26 2.31 15.44 5.52
N LEU A 27 2.37 14.36 4.76
CA LEU A 27 1.29 13.36 4.79
C LEU A 27 1.17 12.76 6.18
N MET A 28 2.30 12.39 6.78
CA MET A 28 2.28 11.78 8.10
C MET A 28 1.79 12.75 9.17
N GLU A 29 2.17 14.00 9.05
CA GLU A 29 1.69 15.02 9.99
C GLU A 29 0.18 15.15 9.92
N ALA A 30 -0.35 15.19 8.70
CA ALA A 30 -1.80 15.25 8.50
C ALA A 30 -2.49 14.01 9.05
N CYS A 31 -1.88 12.85 8.87
CA CYS A 31 -2.44 11.59 9.37
C CYS A 31 -2.47 11.57 10.89
N ARG A 32 -1.41 12.03 11.54
CA ARG A 32 -1.38 12.07 12.99
C ARG A 32 -2.42 13.03 13.53
N TYR A 33 -2.58 14.16 12.86
CA TYR A 33 -3.59 15.12 13.23
C TYR A 33 -4.99 14.52 13.13
N TYR A 34 -5.25 13.82 12.02
CA TYR A 34 -6.54 13.17 11.82
C TYR A 34 -6.83 12.16 12.92
N ILE A 35 -5.86 11.32 13.24
CA ILE A 35 -6.03 10.31 14.28
C ILE A 35 -6.27 10.97 15.62
N GLN A 36 -5.54 12.03 15.92
CA GLN A 36 -5.69 12.75 17.18
C GLN A 36 -7.09 13.33 17.31
N LYS A 37 -7.61 13.87 16.22
CA LYS A 37 -8.92 14.52 16.26
C LYS A 37 -10.09 13.54 16.22
N THR A 38 -9.95 12.43 15.53
CA THR A 38 -11.07 11.52 15.32
C THR A 38 -10.94 10.22 16.10
N ASN A 39 -9.74 9.90 16.57
CA ASN A 39 -9.45 8.63 17.21
C ASN A 39 -9.78 7.44 16.32
N LYS A 40 -9.72 7.64 15.01
CA LYS A 40 -10.01 6.59 14.04
C LYS A 40 -8.72 6.11 13.38
N ARG A 41 -8.71 4.81 13.07
CA ARG A 41 -7.56 4.18 12.42
C ARG A 41 -7.47 4.62 10.95
N ILE A 42 -6.24 4.78 10.47
CA ILE A 42 -6.00 5.04 9.05
C ILE A 42 -5.45 3.77 8.42
N SER A 43 -5.98 3.43 7.25
CA SER A 43 -5.46 2.33 6.45
C SER A 43 -4.56 2.89 5.37
N PHE A 44 -3.35 2.33 5.27
CA PHE A 44 -2.39 2.70 4.25
C PHE A 44 -2.29 1.58 3.23
N GLU A 45 -2.45 1.92 1.97
CA GLU A 45 -2.27 0.95 0.89
C GLU A 45 -0.84 1.01 0.39
N TYR A 46 -0.24 -0.15 0.23
CA TYR A 46 1.16 -0.27 -0.11
C TYR A 46 1.30 -1.36 -1.17
N ALA A 47 1.50 -0.93 -2.41
CA ALA A 47 1.64 -1.85 -3.53
C ALA A 47 3.09 -2.31 -3.62
N LEU A 48 3.31 -3.61 -3.45
CA LEU A 48 4.66 -4.17 -3.41
C LEU A 48 5.17 -4.45 -4.83
N ALA A 49 6.25 -3.78 -5.19
CA ALA A 49 6.89 -3.95 -6.48
C ALA A 49 8.26 -4.61 -6.25
N LYS A 50 8.51 -5.68 -6.99
CA LYS A 50 9.76 -6.43 -6.85
C LYS A 50 10.97 -5.54 -7.07
N ASP A 51 11.94 -5.67 -6.17
CA ASP A 51 13.22 -4.96 -6.23
C ASP A 51 13.08 -3.44 -6.22
N ASN A 52 11.92 -2.94 -5.78
CA ASN A 52 11.71 -1.51 -5.67
C ASN A 52 11.40 -1.13 -4.21
N ASN A 53 10.25 -1.55 -3.71
CA ASN A 53 9.83 -1.16 -2.37
C ASN A 53 9.48 -2.36 -1.49
N ASP A 54 9.96 -3.55 -1.85
CA ASP A 54 9.55 -4.79 -1.20
C ASP A 54 10.65 -5.47 -0.38
N ASN A 55 11.78 -4.81 -0.15
CA ASN A 55 12.85 -5.43 0.60
C ASN A 55 12.76 -5.10 2.08
N LEU A 56 13.64 -5.72 2.87
CA LEU A 56 13.60 -5.58 4.32
C LEU A 56 13.85 -4.15 4.77
N GLU A 57 14.72 -3.43 4.07
CA GLU A 57 14.98 -2.03 4.43
C GLU A 57 13.74 -1.17 4.27
N ASP A 58 12.96 -1.44 3.24
CA ASP A 58 11.70 -0.73 3.05
C ASP A 58 10.74 -1.01 4.20
N ALA A 59 10.69 -2.26 4.64
CA ALA A 59 9.83 -2.64 5.76
C ALA A 59 10.28 -1.95 7.05
N LYS A 60 11.59 -1.89 7.27
CA LYS A 60 12.13 -1.22 8.46
C LYS A 60 11.78 0.26 8.47
N GLU A 61 11.92 0.92 7.33
CA GLU A 61 11.58 2.33 7.22
C GLU A 61 10.09 2.55 7.47
N LEU A 62 9.27 1.64 6.97
CA LEU A 62 7.83 1.74 7.16
C LEU A 62 7.46 1.61 8.64
N VAL A 63 8.13 0.70 9.34
CA VAL A 63 7.92 0.55 10.78
C VAL A 63 8.22 1.84 11.50
N LYS A 64 9.34 2.47 11.18
CA LYS A 64 9.70 3.74 11.81
C LYS A 64 8.69 4.83 11.49
N LEU A 65 8.25 4.87 10.26
CA LEU A 65 7.32 5.90 9.80
C LEU A 65 5.99 5.83 10.53
N LEU A 66 5.50 4.62 10.77
CA LEU A 66 4.18 4.41 11.35
C LEU A 66 4.23 4.13 12.85
N ASP A 67 5.40 4.25 13.46
CA ASP A 67 5.55 3.93 14.87
C ASP A 67 4.63 4.81 15.73
N GLY A 68 3.89 4.17 16.62
CA GLY A 68 2.98 4.89 17.51
C GLY A 68 1.71 5.38 16.87
N MET A 69 1.52 5.11 15.58
CA MET A 69 0.34 5.58 14.86
C MET A 69 -0.74 4.50 14.84
N LEU A 70 -1.98 4.92 14.98
CA LEU A 70 -3.12 4.00 14.87
C LEU A 70 -3.34 3.72 13.38
N ALA A 71 -2.63 2.72 12.87
CA ALA A 71 -2.56 2.47 11.44
C ALA A 71 -2.69 1.00 11.11
N HIS A 72 -3.16 0.74 9.90
CA HIS A 72 -3.25 -0.58 9.32
C HIS A 72 -2.64 -0.50 7.92
N VAL A 73 -1.77 -1.44 7.58
CA VAL A 73 -1.15 -1.48 6.26
C VAL A 73 -1.79 -2.59 5.44
N ASN A 74 -2.31 -2.21 4.29
CA ASN A 74 -2.89 -3.16 3.36
C ASN A 74 -1.92 -3.36 2.21
N LEU A 75 -1.26 -4.53 2.18
CA LEU A 75 -0.27 -4.84 1.17
C LEU A 75 -0.97 -5.34 -0.08
N ILE A 76 -0.66 -4.72 -1.21
CA ILE A 76 -1.33 -5.00 -2.46
C ILE A 76 -0.34 -5.58 -3.45
N PRO A 77 -0.57 -6.82 -3.93
CA PRO A 77 0.26 -7.34 -5.03
C PRO A 77 0.04 -6.49 -6.27
N ILE A 78 1.13 -6.06 -6.88
CA ILE A 78 1.05 -5.24 -8.08
C ILE A 78 0.55 -6.08 -9.26
N ASN A 79 -0.27 -5.48 -10.09
CA ASN A 79 -0.66 -6.06 -11.36
C ASN A 79 0.29 -5.54 -12.44
N PRO A 80 1.19 -6.38 -12.98
CA PRO A 80 2.18 -5.91 -13.94
C PRO A 80 1.57 -5.32 -15.20
N ILE A 81 0.39 -5.78 -15.57
CA ILE A 81 -0.28 -5.27 -16.75
C ILE A 81 -0.68 -3.82 -16.57
N GLU A 82 -1.16 -3.48 -15.39
CA GLU A 82 -1.63 -2.13 -15.10
C GLU A 82 -0.46 -1.21 -14.76
N GLN A 83 0.54 -1.74 -14.06
CA GLN A 83 1.62 -0.93 -13.52
C GLN A 83 2.79 -0.78 -14.47
N GLY A 84 2.79 -1.49 -15.58
CA GLY A 84 3.79 -1.31 -16.62
C GLY A 84 5.19 -1.71 -16.20
N LYS A 85 5.97 -0.75 -15.76
CA LYS A 85 7.39 -0.97 -15.49
C LYS A 85 7.67 -1.73 -14.19
N TYR A 86 6.65 -1.97 -13.36
CA TYR A 86 6.88 -2.64 -12.09
C TYR A 86 6.49 -4.11 -12.18
N THR A 87 7.23 -4.94 -11.47
CA THR A 87 7.01 -6.37 -11.43
C THR A 87 6.45 -6.77 -10.07
N LYS A 88 5.57 -7.75 -10.08
CA LYS A 88 4.97 -8.24 -8.83
C LYS A 88 6.02 -8.90 -7.96
N SER A 89 6.02 -8.58 -6.67
CA SER A 89 6.85 -9.24 -5.69
C SER A 89 6.40 -10.69 -5.54
N THR A 90 7.33 -11.58 -5.15
CA THR A 90 6.97 -12.99 -4.96
C THR A 90 6.05 -13.13 -3.77
N ASN A 91 5.21 -14.17 -3.80
CA ASN A 91 4.30 -14.43 -2.68
C ASN A 91 5.08 -14.64 -1.39
N GLU A 92 6.20 -15.32 -1.47
CA GLU A 92 7.03 -15.56 -0.31
C GLU A 92 7.52 -14.24 0.30
N ASN A 93 7.96 -13.33 -0.56
CA ASN A 93 8.47 -12.06 -0.09
C ASN A 93 7.36 -11.17 0.48
N ILE A 94 6.19 -11.23 -0.13
CA ILE A 94 5.03 -10.47 0.37
C ILE A 94 4.68 -10.93 1.78
N ILE A 95 4.69 -12.24 2.01
CA ILE A 95 4.41 -12.81 3.32
C ILE A 95 5.46 -12.39 4.32
N LYS A 96 6.73 -12.42 3.94
CA LYS A 96 7.80 -11.98 4.81
C LYS A 96 7.67 -10.52 5.20
N PHE A 97 7.29 -9.69 4.24
CA PHE A 97 7.10 -8.27 4.48
C PHE A 97 5.95 -8.06 5.49
N ARG A 98 4.84 -8.74 5.27
CA ARG A 98 3.71 -8.67 6.19
C ARG A 98 4.09 -9.13 7.58
N ASP A 99 4.77 -10.27 7.67
CA ASP A 99 5.10 -10.85 8.96
C ASP A 99 6.07 -9.95 9.73
N TYR A 100 6.99 -9.31 9.02
CA TYR A 100 7.89 -8.39 9.66
C TYR A 100 7.14 -7.20 10.29
N LEU A 101 6.19 -6.63 9.54
CA LEU A 101 5.39 -5.52 10.05
C LEU A 101 4.59 -5.95 11.27
N ASN A 102 3.95 -7.10 11.20
CA ASN A 102 3.15 -7.59 12.33
C ASN A 102 4.02 -7.86 13.55
N ALA A 103 5.22 -8.39 13.34
CA ALA A 103 6.13 -8.66 14.44
C ALA A 103 6.58 -7.36 15.12
N LYS A 104 6.56 -6.26 14.41
CA LYS A 104 6.94 -4.96 14.97
C LYS A 104 5.75 -4.16 15.49
N GLY A 105 4.58 -4.79 15.56
CA GLY A 105 3.42 -4.15 16.14
C GLY A 105 2.56 -3.36 15.18
N ILE A 106 2.82 -3.45 13.89
CA ILE A 106 2.03 -2.78 12.88
C ILE A 106 1.10 -3.79 12.24
N VAL A 107 -0.20 -3.54 12.31
CA VAL A 107 -1.18 -4.45 11.72
C VAL A 107 -1.06 -4.39 10.20
N ALA A 108 -0.72 -5.51 9.60
CA ALA A 108 -0.55 -5.61 8.17
C ALA A 108 -1.28 -6.81 7.63
N THR A 109 -2.00 -6.61 6.55
CA THR A 109 -2.72 -7.69 5.86
C THR A 109 -2.39 -7.62 4.38
N ILE A 110 -2.57 -8.74 3.69
CA ILE A 110 -2.35 -8.80 2.26
C ILE A 110 -3.71 -8.74 1.59
N ARG A 111 -3.87 -7.79 0.66
CA ARG A 111 -5.10 -7.74 -0.12
C ARG A 111 -5.17 -9.01 -0.94
N ARG A 112 -6.24 -9.73 -0.76
CA ARG A 112 -6.40 -10.97 -1.45
C ARG A 112 -6.63 -10.72 -2.93
N GLU A 113 -5.71 -11.24 -3.73
CA GLU A 113 -5.97 -11.32 -5.16
C GLU A 113 -6.84 -12.53 -5.35
N LEU A 114 -8.00 -12.31 -5.89
CA LEU A 114 -8.97 -13.40 -6.06
C LEU A 114 -8.62 -14.28 -7.24
N GLY A 115 -7.32 -14.38 -7.54
CA GLY A 115 -6.87 -15.12 -8.71
C GLY A 115 -6.96 -14.24 -9.94
N SER A 116 -6.13 -14.53 -10.93
CA SER A 116 -6.10 -13.70 -12.13
C SER A 116 -7.41 -13.77 -12.90
N ASP A 117 -8.05 -14.93 -12.89
CA ASP A 117 -9.35 -15.07 -13.54
C ASP A 117 -10.42 -14.27 -12.82
N ILE A 118 -10.46 -14.39 -11.50
CA ILE A 118 -11.42 -13.63 -10.72
C ILE A 118 -11.06 -12.15 -10.72
N ASN A 119 -9.78 -11.86 -10.70
CA ASN A 119 -9.34 -10.49 -10.79
C ASN A 119 -9.75 -9.88 -12.12
N ALA A 120 -9.58 -10.65 -13.20
CA ALA A 120 -10.05 -10.20 -14.49
C ALA A 120 -11.56 -10.05 -14.47
N ALA A 121 -12.25 -11.02 -13.91
CA ALA A 121 -13.69 -10.97 -13.79
C ALA A 121 -14.13 -9.81 -12.90
N CYS A 122 -13.47 -9.63 -11.78
CA CYS A 122 -13.78 -8.52 -10.88
C CYS A 122 -13.46 -7.19 -11.53
N GLY A 123 -12.35 -7.12 -12.23
CA GLY A 123 -12.00 -5.93 -12.95
C GLY A 123 -13.03 -5.62 -14.01
N GLN A 124 -13.45 -6.63 -14.71
CA GLN A 124 -14.49 -6.47 -15.71
C GLN A 124 -15.83 -6.16 -15.05
N LEU A 125 -16.14 -6.88 -13.99
CA LEU A 125 -17.38 -6.62 -13.28
C LEU A 125 -17.39 -5.21 -12.72
N ARG A 126 -16.28 -4.77 -12.20
CA ARG A 126 -16.22 -3.40 -11.69
C ARG A 126 -16.41 -2.42 -12.82
N ARG A 127 -15.77 -2.64 -13.93
CA ARG A 127 -15.96 -1.79 -15.09
C ARG A 127 -17.39 -1.88 -15.58
N GLN A 128 -17.89 -3.10 -15.69
CA GLN A 128 -19.27 -3.32 -16.13
C GLN A 128 -20.25 -2.75 -15.13
N ASN A 129 -19.98 -2.95 -13.86
CA ASN A 129 -20.88 -2.46 -12.82
C ASN A 129 -20.79 -0.96 -12.67
N LEU A 130 -19.63 -0.39 -12.90
CA LEU A 130 -19.51 1.05 -12.95
C LEU A 130 -20.24 1.59 -14.15
N GLU A 131 -20.30 0.80 -15.18
CA GLU A 131 -21.03 1.13 -16.39
C GLU A 131 -22.52 0.89 -16.23
N LYS A 132 -22.86 -0.18 -15.51
CA LYS A 132 -24.26 -0.51 -15.28
C LYS A 132 -24.76 0.22 -14.08
N LYS A 133 -24.02 0.16 -13.10
CA LYS A 133 -24.34 0.64 -11.83
C LYS A 133 -23.14 1.34 -11.34
N ASP A 134 -22.91 0.73 -11.35
CA ASP A 134 -22.03 0.57 -11.04
C ASP A 134 -22.15 -0.16 -10.67
N LYS A 135 -22.79 -0.76 -10.77
CA LYS A 135 -23.06 -1.66 -10.45
C LYS A 135 -23.08 -1.84 -9.84
#